data_cd0a23b6d2ee401b2cf6f179e657278e
#
_entry.id   cd0a23b6d2ee401b2cf6f179e657278e
#
_cell.length_a   1.000
_cell.length_b   1.000
_cell.length_c   1.000
_cell.angle_alpha   90.00
_cell.angle_beta   90.00
_cell.angle_gamma   90.00
#
_symmetry.space_group_name_H-M   'P 1'
#
loop_
_entity.id
_entity.type
_entity.pdbx_description
1 polymer ?
#
loop_
_entity_poly.entity_id
_entity_poly.type
_entity_poly.pdbx_seq_one_letter_code
_entity_poly.pdbx_strand_id
1 'polypeptide(L)'
;MEAITEYEDPSSNKFGKALVWDVTVVDTLAQSYVAATSQLAGSAADAAEARKQRKYEALEQQFIVQPIGFETMGSWGTGAKAFLTEVGNRVKQATGNQRAMEFLRQRVSIEIQRGNAASVIGTAEHPKDWSSLFLLF
;
A
#
# COMPACT_ATOMS: atom_id res chain seq x y z
N MET A 1 -11.77 -2.35 -5.58
CA MET A 1 -12.23 -1.13 -4.85
C MET A 1 -12.75 -1.57 -3.50
N GLU A 2 -11.92 -1.51 -2.50
CA GLU A 2 -12.25 -1.97 -1.16
C GLU A 2 -12.34 -0.80 -0.21
N ALA A 3 -13.37 -0.85 0.63
CA ALA A 3 -13.67 -0.06 1.80
C ALA A 3 -13.81 1.45 1.62
N ILE A 4 -15.06 1.89 1.46
CA ILE A 4 -15.47 3.25 1.82
C ILE A 4 -15.49 3.27 3.35
N THR A 5 -14.49 3.88 3.96
CA THR A 5 -14.56 4.25 5.36
C THR A 5 -14.89 5.74 5.39
N GLU A 6 -16.04 6.09 5.91
CA GLU A 6 -16.36 7.49 6.21
C GLU A 6 -15.35 7.97 7.24
N TYR A 7 -14.43 8.82 6.78
CA TYR A 7 -13.45 9.45 7.61
C TYR A 7 -13.81 10.92 7.74
N GLU A 8 -14.39 11.27 8.87
CA GLU A 8 -14.52 12.66 9.27
C GLU A 8 -13.19 13.11 9.88
N ASP A 9 -12.46 13.93 9.17
CA ASP A 9 -11.31 14.66 9.72
C ASP A 9 -11.81 15.90 10.47
N PRO A 10 -11.73 15.91 11.81
CA PRO A 10 -12.17 17.07 12.59
C PRO A 10 -11.30 18.32 12.38
N SER A 11 -10.11 18.18 11.79
CA SER A 11 -9.16 19.27 11.58
C SER A 11 -9.07 19.79 10.14
N SER A 12 -9.56 19.02 9.17
CA SER A 12 -9.60 19.46 7.77
C SER A 12 -11.02 19.81 7.37
N ASN A 13 -11.43 21.04 7.65
CA ASN A 13 -12.65 21.64 7.14
C ASN A 13 -12.60 21.88 5.62
N LYS A 14 -11.87 21.03 4.90
CA LYS A 14 -11.86 21.00 3.45
C LYS A 14 -12.90 19.98 2.97
N PHE A 15 -14.17 20.41 3.02
CA PHE A 15 -15.23 19.96 2.13
C PHE A 15 -16.15 18.82 2.54
N GLY A 16 -16.07 18.23 3.72
CA GLY A 16 -16.98 17.14 4.11
C GLY A 16 -16.98 15.95 3.13
N LYS A 17 -15.87 15.78 2.36
CA LYS A 17 -15.72 14.71 1.39
C LYS A 17 -15.22 13.46 2.08
N ALA A 18 -15.83 12.33 1.76
CA ALA A 18 -15.34 11.03 2.21
C ALA A 18 -13.99 10.70 1.56
N LEU A 19 -13.11 10.03 2.31
CA LEU A 19 -11.83 9.52 1.83
C LEU A 19 -12.03 8.15 1.18
N VAL A 20 -11.58 8.02 -0.05
CA VAL A 20 -11.52 6.75 -0.80
C VAL A 20 -10.05 6.44 -1.07
N TRP A 21 -9.59 5.25 -0.68
CA TRP A 21 -8.24 4.81 -1.03
C TRP A 21 -8.26 3.55 -1.88
N ASP A 22 -7.23 3.40 -2.71
CA ASP A 22 -7.05 2.25 -3.59
C ASP A 22 -5.59 1.78 -3.49
N VAL A 23 -5.40 0.59 -2.93
CA VAL A 23 -4.08 -0.01 -2.73
C VAL A 23 -3.67 -0.80 -3.97
N THR A 24 -2.46 -0.60 -4.43
CA THR A 24 -1.85 -1.34 -5.53
C THR A 24 -0.47 -1.83 -5.14
N VAL A 25 -0.20 -3.11 -5.34
CA VAL A 25 1.15 -3.69 -5.23
C VAL A 25 1.61 -4.04 -6.64
N VAL A 26 2.74 -3.48 -7.06
CA VAL A 26 3.34 -3.72 -8.38
C VAL A 26 4.59 -4.56 -8.28
N ASP A 27 4.81 -5.41 -9.28
CA ASP A 27 6.03 -6.22 -9.33
C ASP A 27 7.24 -5.34 -9.66
N THR A 28 8.16 -5.21 -8.70
CA THR A 28 9.41 -4.44 -8.84
C THR A 28 10.26 -4.92 -10.01
N LEU A 29 10.22 -6.22 -10.31
CA LEU A 29 11.07 -6.87 -11.31
C LEU A 29 10.36 -7.07 -12.66
N ALA A 30 9.11 -6.63 -12.78
CA ALA A 30 8.40 -6.71 -14.06
C ALA A 30 9.19 -6.01 -15.17
N GLN A 31 9.20 -6.61 -16.36
CA GLN A 31 9.96 -6.11 -17.51
C GLN A 31 9.67 -4.63 -17.82
N SER A 32 8.42 -4.21 -17.62
CA SER A 32 7.97 -2.83 -17.83
C SER A 32 8.50 -1.84 -16.78
N TYR A 33 8.99 -2.31 -15.64
CA TYR A 33 9.42 -1.46 -14.52
C TYR A 33 10.89 -1.59 -14.17
N VAL A 34 11.53 -2.74 -14.47
CA VAL A 34 12.89 -3.07 -13.99
C VAL A 34 13.92 -2.00 -14.33
N ALA A 35 13.82 -1.34 -15.49
CA ALA A 35 14.74 -0.28 -15.86
C ALA A 35 14.64 0.94 -14.93
N ALA A 36 13.43 1.32 -14.52
CA ALA A 36 13.20 2.44 -13.60
C ALA A 36 13.50 2.05 -12.15
N THR A 37 13.04 0.87 -11.70
CA THR A 37 13.23 0.41 -10.33
C THR A 37 14.69 0.10 -9.99
N SER A 38 15.50 -0.28 -10.99
CA SER A 38 16.95 -0.44 -10.81
C SER A 38 17.69 0.88 -10.52
N GLN A 39 17.10 2.02 -10.89
CA GLN A 39 17.67 3.33 -10.66
C GLN A 39 17.06 4.01 -9.42
N LEU A 40 15.77 3.81 -9.19
CA LEU A 40 15.04 4.47 -8.10
C LEU A 40 14.00 3.52 -7.49
N ALA A 41 14.22 3.17 -6.23
CA ALA A 41 13.27 2.38 -5.45
C ALA A 41 11.97 3.17 -5.24
N GLY A 42 10.83 2.53 -5.49
CA GLY A 42 9.50 3.15 -5.41
C GLY A 42 8.99 3.74 -6.72
N SER A 43 9.81 3.76 -7.78
CA SER A 43 9.42 4.37 -9.07
C SER A 43 8.24 3.65 -9.73
N ALA A 44 8.14 2.33 -9.60
CA ALA A 44 7.00 1.56 -10.12
C ALA A 44 5.73 1.83 -9.30
N ALA A 45 5.86 1.96 -7.99
CA ALA A 45 4.76 2.34 -7.11
C ALA A 45 4.25 3.76 -7.44
N ASP A 46 5.16 4.74 -7.62
CA ASP A 46 4.81 6.11 -8.03
C ASP A 46 4.06 6.12 -9.39
N ALA A 47 4.53 5.34 -10.35
CA ALA A 47 3.87 5.20 -11.64
C ALA A 47 2.46 4.60 -11.51
N ALA A 48 2.26 3.65 -10.61
CA ALA A 48 0.96 3.06 -10.32
C ALA A 48 0.02 4.07 -9.65
N GLU A 49 0.48 4.80 -8.66
CA GLU A 49 -0.27 5.89 -8.01
C GLU A 49 -0.73 6.93 -9.04
N ALA A 50 0.18 7.39 -9.90
CA ALA A 50 -0.15 8.36 -10.94
C ALA A 50 -1.19 7.84 -11.95
N ARG A 51 -1.16 6.55 -12.30
CA ARG A 51 -2.20 5.94 -13.17
C ARG A 51 -3.56 5.91 -12.47
N LYS A 52 -3.59 5.56 -11.18
CA LYS A 52 -4.81 5.52 -10.37
C LYS A 52 -5.38 6.92 -10.17
N GLN A 53 -4.54 7.91 -9.91
CA GLN A 53 -4.96 9.30 -9.79
C GLN A 53 -5.69 9.78 -11.05
N ARG A 54 -5.11 9.56 -12.24
CA ARG A 54 -5.77 9.89 -13.51
C ARG A 54 -7.06 9.12 -13.74
N LYS A 55 -7.08 7.82 -13.39
CA LYS A 55 -8.28 6.99 -13.52
C LYS A 55 -9.44 7.50 -12.69
N TYR A 56 -9.16 8.04 -11.52
CA TYR A 56 -10.16 8.47 -10.56
C TYR A 56 -10.40 10.00 -10.52
N GLU A 57 -9.81 10.74 -11.45
CA GLU A 57 -9.93 12.21 -11.52
C GLU A 57 -11.39 12.71 -11.43
N ALA A 58 -12.32 12.02 -12.10
CA ALA A 58 -13.74 12.37 -12.05
C ALA A 58 -14.37 12.22 -10.65
N LEU A 59 -13.82 11.34 -9.81
CA LEU A 59 -14.30 11.12 -8.44
C LEU A 59 -13.84 12.22 -7.47
N GLU A 60 -12.77 12.95 -7.78
CA GLU A 60 -12.21 14.00 -6.92
C GLU A 60 -13.18 15.18 -6.69
N GLN A 61 -14.20 15.31 -7.53
CA GLN A 61 -15.25 16.29 -7.31
C GLN A 61 -16.08 15.97 -6.05
N GLN A 62 -16.26 14.69 -5.71
CA GLN A 62 -17.11 14.23 -4.63
C GLN A 62 -16.32 13.61 -3.46
N PHE A 63 -15.14 13.08 -3.72
CA PHE A 63 -14.32 12.32 -2.77
C PHE A 63 -12.91 12.88 -2.68
N ILE A 64 -12.22 12.57 -1.57
CA ILE A 64 -10.77 12.66 -1.50
C ILE A 64 -10.24 11.31 -1.96
N VAL A 65 -9.56 11.27 -3.10
CA VAL A 65 -9.02 10.02 -3.65
C VAL A 65 -7.54 9.90 -3.28
N GLN A 66 -7.16 8.79 -2.66
CA GLN A 66 -5.81 8.51 -2.23
C GLN A 66 -5.31 7.18 -2.81
N PRO A 67 -4.61 7.19 -3.94
CA PRO A 67 -3.87 6.03 -4.39
C PRO A 67 -2.71 5.70 -3.45
N ILE A 68 -2.52 4.42 -3.19
CA ILE A 68 -1.48 3.90 -2.30
C ILE A 68 -0.72 2.81 -3.05
N GLY A 69 0.52 3.07 -3.41
CA GLY A 69 1.36 2.18 -4.19
C GLY A 69 2.47 1.54 -3.37
N PHE A 70 2.65 0.24 -3.54
CA PHE A 70 3.78 -0.51 -3.02
C PHE A 70 4.43 -1.33 -4.13
N GLU A 71 5.70 -1.68 -3.94
CA GLU A 71 6.42 -2.64 -4.77
C GLU A 71 6.56 -3.98 -4.04
N THR A 72 6.58 -5.07 -4.79
CA THR A 72 6.76 -6.42 -4.24
C THR A 72 8.03 -6.58 -3.41
N MET A 73 9.09 -5.82 -3.74
CA MET A 73 10.33 -5.78 -2.97
C MET A 73 10.29 -4.86 -1.74
N GLY A 74 9.12 -4.29 -1.42
CA GLY A 74 8.89 -3.54 -0.19
C GLY A 74 9.02 -2.03 -0.29
N SER A 75 9.35 -1.46 -1.45
CA SER A 75 9.41 0.00 -1.64
C SER A 75 8.02 0.60 -1.68
N TRP A 76 7.90 1.84 -1.21
CA TRP A 76 6.65 2.59 -1.13
C TRP A 76 6.63 3.73 -2.13
N GLY A 77 5.50 3.95 -2.77
CA GLY A 77 5.25 5.15 -3.54
C GLY A 77 5.19 6.41 -2.65
N THR A 78 5.31 7.56 -3.27
CA THR A 78 5.27 8.86 -2.58
C THR A 78 3.93 9.10 -1.88
N GLY A 79 2.81 8.76 -2.53
CA GLY A 79 1.48 8.85 -1.95
C GLY A 79 1.30 7.91 -0.75
N ALA A 80 1.77 6.66 -0.87
CA ALA A 80 1.76 5.70 0.24
C ALA A 80 2.56 6.21 1.44
N LYS A 81 3.75 6.77 1.22
CA LYS A 81 4.59 7.35 2.29
C LYS A 81 3.88 8.48 3.01
N ALA A 82 3.32 9.43 2.27
CA ALA A 82 2.61 10.57 2.85
C ALA A 82 1.39 10.13 3.65
N PHE A 83 0.54 9.29 3.07
CA PHE A 83 -0.68 8.81 3.70
C PHE A 83 -0.40 8.00 4.98
N LEU A 84 0.50 7.03 4.91
CA LEU A 84 0.81 6.19 6.07
C LEU A 84 1.57 6.94 7.16
N THR A 85 2.33 7.99 6.81
CA THR A 85 2.94 8.88 7.81
C THR A 85 1.85 9.62 8.59
N GLU A 86 0.84 10.13 7.90
CA GLU A 86 -0.31 10.79 8.55
C GLU A 86 -1.08 9.82 9.44
N VAL A 87 -1.36 8.61 8.96
CA VAL A 87 -2.02 7.55 9.76
C VAL A 87 -1.19 7.22 10.99
N GLY A 88 0.12 7.02 10.86
CA GLY A 88 1.01 6.73 11.97
C GLY A 88 1.05 7.86 13.02
N ASN A 89 1.04 9.12 12.57
CA ASN A 89 0.98 10.28 13.47
C ASN A 89 -0.34 10.32 14.25
N ARG A 90 -1.46 10.04 13.61
CA ARG A 90 -2.79 9.99 14.27
C ARG A 90 -2.87 8.85 15.29
N VAL A 91 -2.37 7.66 14.93
CA VAL A 91 -2.30 6.54 15.88
C VAL A 91 -1.44 6.90 17.08
N LYS A 92 -0.29 7.55 16.85
CA LYS A 92 0.58 8.04 17.92
C LYS A 92 -0.14 9.04 18.85
N GLN A 93 -0.87 9.98 18.27
CA GLN A 93 -1.65 10.97 19.04
C GLN A 93 -2.78 10.31 19.83
N ALA A 94 -3.52 9.39 19.23
CA ALA A 94 -4.64 8.72 19.86
C ALA A 94 -4.23 7.73 20.96
N THR A 95 -3.09 7.05 20.81
CA THR A 95 -2.65 5.97 21.71
C THR A 95 -1.51 6.38 22.66
N GLY A 96 -0.83 7.50 22.39
CA GLY A 96 0.41 7.87 23.08
C GLY A 96 1.62 7.01 22.73
N ASN A 97 1.47 6.02 21.84
CA ASN A 97 2.55 5.10 21.49
C ASN A 97 3.53 5.75 20.51
N GLN A 98 4.74 6.07 21.01
CA GLN A 98 5.79 6.70 20.20
C GLN A 98 6.29 5.81 19.04
N ARG A 99 6.10 4.50 19.13
CA ARG A 99 6.52 3.53 18.11
C ARG A 99 5.41 3.17 17.10
N ALA A 100 4.29 3.88 17.10
CA ALA A 100 3.14 3.59 16.25
C ALA A 100 3.54 3.51 14.76
N MET A 101 4.37 4.44 14.27
CA MET A 101 4.83 4.44 12.89
C MET A 101 5.74 3.26 12.56
N GLU A 102 6.59 2.86 13.49
CA GLU A 102 7.47 1.69 13.35
C GLU A 102 6.64 0.40 13.21
N PHE A 103 5.66 0.21 14.10
CA PHE A 103 4.76 -0.94 14.02
C PHE A 103 3.92 -0.95 12.74
N LEU A 104 3.45 0.21 12.28
CA LEU A 104 2.72 0.32 11.02
C LEU A 104 3.60 -0.10 9.84
N ARG A 105 4.85 0.35 9.78
CA ARG A 105 5.81 -0.05 8.74
C ARG A 105 6.06 -1.56 8.75
N GLN A 106 6.29 -2.13 9.92
CA GLN A 106 6.49 -3.57 10.07
C GLN A 106 5.26 -4.34 9.58
N ARG A 107 4.06 -3.91 9.97
CA ARG A 107 2.81 -4.55 9.54
C ARG A 107 2.65 -4.51 8.03
N VAL A 108 2.86 -3.37 7.39
CA VAL A 108 2.78 -3.24 5.92
C VAL A 108 3.80 -4.15 5.24
N SER A 109 5.04 -4.20 5.73
CA SER A 109 6.08 -5.08 5.17
C SER A 109 5.69 -6.55 5.26
N ILE A 110 5.13 -6.99 6.38
CA ILE A 110 4.64 -8.36 6.55
C ILE A 110 3.52 -8.66 5.57
N GLU A 111 2.55 -7.76 5.39
CA GLU A 111 1.43 -7.98 4.48
C GLU A 111 1.87 -8.05 3.01
N ILE A 112 2.86 -7.26 2.60
CA ILE A 112 3.46 -7.36 1.26
C ILE A 112 4.07 -8.76 1.06
N GLN A 113 4.86 -9.25 2.03
CA GLN A 113 5.49 -10.58 1.94
C GLN A 113 4.45 -11.71 1.96
N ARG A 114 3.40 -11.56 2.75
CA ARG A 114 2.28 -12.53 2.73
C ARG A 114 1.59 -12.57 1.37
N GLY A 115 1.36 -11.41 0.75
CA GLY A 115 0.82 -11.31 -0.61
C GLY A 115 1.73 -11.97 -1.65
N ASN A 116 3.05 -11.73 -1.56
CA ASN A 116 4.04 -12.37 -2.43
C ASN A 116 4.02 -13.89 -2.28
N ALA A 117 4.02 -14.38 -1.05
CA ALA A 117 3.96 -15.82 -0.78
C ALA A 117 2.66 -16.44 -1.33
N ALA A 118 1.52 -15.78 -1.13
CA ALA A 118 0.24 -16.25 -1.66
C ALA A 118 0.24 -16.30 -3.21
N SER A 119 0.86 -15.32 -3.87
CA SER A 119 0.99 -15.30 -5.33
C SER A 119 1.85 -16.46 -5.84
N VAL A 120 2.97 -16.76 -5.19
CA VAL A 120 3.83 -17.89 -5.53
C VAL A 120 3.10 -19.21 -5.33
N ILE A 121 2.45 -19.39 -4.20
CA ILE A 121 1.68 -20.61 -3.88
C ILE A 121 0.54 -20.80 -4.89
N GLY A 122 -0.16 -19.73 -5.27
CA GLY A 122 -1.28 -19.79 -6.21
C GLY A 122 -0.88 -20.08 -7.67
N THR A 123 0.38 -19.84 -8.03
CA THR A 123 0.91 -20.10 -9.38
C THR A 123 1.70 -21.41 -9.49
N ALA A 124 2.09 -22.02 -8.36
CA ALA A 124 2.77 -23.30 -8.35
C ALA A 124 1.78 -24.40 -8.73
N GLU A 125 2.11 -25.21 -9.76
CA GLU A 125 1.40 -26.45 -10.04
C GLU A 125 1.48 -27.33 -8.78
N HIS A 126 0.33 -27.58 -8.17
CA HIS A 126 0.10 -28.30 -6.92
C HIS A 126 1.31 -29.05 -6.36
N PRO A 127 2.06 -28.50 -5.42
CA PRO A 127 3.00 -29.28 -4.64
C PRO A 127 2.19 -30.17 -3.73
N LYS A 128 2.42 -31.46 -3.83
CA LYS A 128 1.67 -32.49 -3.09
C LYS A 128 1.81 -32.39 -1.57
N ASP A 129 2.74 -31.57 -1.05
CA ASP A 129 2.90 -31.34 0.38
C ASP A 129 3.69 -30.08 0.69
N TRP A 130 3.00 -29.01 1.03
CA TRP A 130 3.59 -27.78 1.58
C TRP A 130 3.72 -27.80 3.10
N SER A 131 3.21 -28.84 3.76
CA SER A 131 3.22 -28.91 5.23
C SER A 131 4.63 -28.96 5.82
N SER A 132 5.60 -29.50 5.06
CA SER A 132 7.00 -29.55 5.47
C SER A 132 7.73 -28.22 5.38
N LEU A 133 7.24 -27.26 4.57
CA LEU A 133 7.88 -25.92 4.41
C LEU A 133 7.57 -24.98 5.57
N PHE A 134 6.48 -25.20 6.30
CA PHE A 134 6.06 -24.36 7.42
C PHE A 134 6.59 -24.83 8.79
N LEU A 135 7.30 -25.96 8.82
CA LEU A 135 7.90 -26.49 10.05
C LEU A 135 9.33 -26.00 10.31
N LEU A 136 9.88 -25.12 9.47
CA LEU A 136 11.25 -24.62 9.61
C LEU A 136 11.35 -23.22 10.26
N PHE A 137 10.22 -22.70 10.80
CA PHE A 137 10.21 -21.43 11.52
C PHE A 137 9.49 -21.53 12.84
#